data_fd7e7fbb0cf783b368d751f9c0453cf0
#
_entry.id   fd7e7fbb0cf783b368d751f9c0453cf0
#
_cell.length_a   1.000
_cell.length_b   1.000
_cell.length_c   1.000
_cell.angle_alpha   90.00
_cell.angle_beta   90.00
_cell.angle_gamma   90.00
#
_symmetry.space_group_name_H-M   'P 1'
#
loop_
_entity.id
_entity.type
_entity.pdbx_description
1 polymer ?
#
loop_
_entity_poly.entity_id
_entity_poly.type
_entity_poly.pdbx_seq_one_letter_code
_entity_poly.pdbx_strand_id
1 'polypeptide(L)'
;NDGLYIFDTGYDYDHVQKVLPFEKPLQTEEQTIPGQLAKLHLKPSDINYVINSHYHFDHCGGNKHLTTACTICHERELEVCACPQPFEMLGYSDLTFSSEIAQDRAEKLKTALDPELDIFTPQFETVSGDQEMAKGLWLFETPGHTAGHYSMMVELKNRRPMLFTADACYSQKSMEMMCISSFHLDPIASVESLKKLKDLAEKHDAELFYSHDPDTFPEYVKAPGFYS
;
A
#
# COMPACT_ATOMS: atom_id res chain seq x y z
N ASN A 1 -10.84 1.41 21.92
CA ASN A 1 -10.77 1.87 20.53
C ASN A 1 -9.32 1.95 20.14
N ASP A 2 -8.90 1.05 19.25
CA ASP A 2 -7.49 0.92 18.86
C ASP A 2 -7.09 1.90 17.76
N GLY A 3 -7.98 2.85 17.39
CA GLY A 3 -7.76 3.88 16.38
C GLY A 3 -8.37 3.58 15.02
N LEU A 4 -8.18 4.51 14.07
CA LEU A 4 -8.55 4.37 12.67
C LEU A 4 -7.29 4.08 11.84
N TYR A 5 -7.38 3.03 11.03
CA TYR A 5 -6.30 2.55 10.16
C TYR A 5 -6.67 2.75 8.70
N ILE A 6 -5.70 3.11 7.88
CA ILE A 6 -5.78 3.05 6.41
C ILE A 6 -4.73 2.05 5.93
N PHE A 7 -5.10 1.17 5.02
CA PHE A 7 -4.20 0.27 4.31
C PHE A 7 -4.03 0.75 2.89
N ASP A 8 -2.82 1.19 2.56
CA ASP A 8 -2.42 1.88 1.34
C ASP A 8 -3.21 3.18 1.05
N THR A 9 -2.64 4.06 0.28
CA THR A 9 -3.17 5.40 0.07
C THR A 9 -3.30 5.80 -1.41
N GLY A 10 -3.00 4.87 -2.31
CA GLY A 10 -3.01 5.14 -3.74
C GLY A 10 -1.87 6.06 -4.19
N TYR A 11 -1.94 6.51 -5.44
CA TYR A 11 -0.93 7.41 -6.00
C TYR A 11 -1.30 8.88 -5.81
N ASP A 12 -0.27 9.72 -5.86
CA ASP A 12 -0.43 11.16 -5.99
C ASP A 12 -0.46 11.58 -7.47
N TYR A 13 -1.54 12.25 -7.88
CA TYR A 13 -1.74 12.64 -9.27
C TYR A 13 -0.64 13.55 -9.79
N ASP A 14 -0.28 14.60 -9.03
CA ASP A 14 0.71 15.59 -9.46
C ASP A 14 2.09 14.97 -9.59
N HIS A 15 2.46 14.10 -8.65
CA HIS A 15 3.70 13.33 -8.71
C HIS A 15 3.75 12.47 -9.97
N VAL A 16 2.74 11.61 -10.18
CA VAL A 16 2.72 10.68 -11.33
C VAL A 16 2.67 11.44 -12.64
N GLN A 17 1.91 12.53 -12.73
CA GLN A 17 1.87 13.35 -13.95
C GLN A 17 3.23 13.97 -14.29
N LYS A 18 4.02 14.37 -13.29
CA LYS A 18 5.34 14.98 -13.49
C LYS A 18 6.45 13.95 -13.74
N VAL A 19 6.48 12.89 -12.94
CA VAL A 19 7.61 11.95 -12.89
C VAL A 19 7.38 10.73 -13.78
N LEU A 20 6.12 10.27 -13.89
CA LEU A 20 5.72 9.06 -14.59
C LEU A 20 4.59 9.33 -15.62
N PRO A 21 4.70 10.35 -16.50
CA PRO A 21 3.61 10.76 -17.38
C PRO A 21 3.16 9.68 -18.37
N PHE A 22 3.97 8.66 -18.60
CA PHE A 22 3.65 7.51 -19.43
C PHE A 22 2.58 6.59 -18.80
N GLU A 23 2.39 6.64 -17.46
CA GLU A 23 1.32 5.95 -16.73
C GLU A 23 -0.06 6.56 -17.02
N LYS A 24 -0.12 7.78 -17.59
CA LYS A 24 -1.36 8.48 -17.93
C LYS A 24 -2.35 8.56 -16.77
N PRO A 25 -1.96 9.11 -15.63
CA PRO A 25 -2.79 9.11 -14.43
C PRO A 25 -4.12 9.81 -14.68
N LEU A 26 -5.19 9.25 -14.11
CA LEU A 26 -6.53 9.81 -14.10
C LEU A 26 -7.06 9.76 -12.67
N GLN A 27 -7.21 10.91 -12.04
CA GLN A 27 -7.73 11.00 -10.67
C GLN A 27 -8.58 12.26 -10.53
N THR A 28 -9.75 12.12 -9.95
CA THR A 28 -10.57 13.27 -9.54
C THR A 28 -10.28 13.60 -8.07
N GLU A 29 -10.63 14.83 -7.65
CA GLU A 29 -10.50 15.23 -6.24
C GLU A 29 -11.23 14.28 -5.28
N GLU A 30 -12.38 13.74 -5.70
CA GLU A 30 -13.14 12.77 -4.90
C GLU A 30 -12.42 11.42 -4.73
N GLN A 31 -11.47 11.09 -5.59
CA GLN A 31 -10.70 9.83 -5.54
C GLN A 31 -9.45 9.95 -4.67
N THR A 32 -9.09 11.15 -4.25
CA THR A 32 -7.97 11.36 -3.31
C THR A 32 -8.34 10.87 -1.90
N ILE A 33 -7.33 10.66 -1.05
CA ILE A 33 -7.56 10.30 0.35
C ILE A 33 -8.48 11.30 1.06
N PRO A 34 -8.26 12.62 1.00
CA PRO A 34 -9.18 13.58 1.59
C PRO A 34 -10.62 13.47 1.03
N GLY A 35 -10.76 13.28 -0.27
CA GLY A 35 -12.05 13.13 -0.93
C GLY A 35 -12.81 11.87 -0.47
N GLN A 36 -12.11 10.74 -0.33
CA GLN A 36 -12.73 9.50 0.16
C GLN A 36 -13.09 9.59 1.66
N LEU A 37 -12.23 10.18 2.48
CA LEU A 37 -12.52 10.40 3.90
C LEU A 37 -13.72 11.33 4.11
N ALA A 38 -13.86 12.37 3.29
CA ALA A 38 -15.00 13.27 3.33
C ALA A 38 -16.35 12.55 3.12
N LYS A 39 -16.40 11.52 2.25
CA LYS A 39 -17.60 10.67 2.07
C LYS A 39 -17.99 9.89 3.33
N LEU A 40 -17.02 9.65 4.21
CA LEU A 40 -17.21 8.99 5.51
C LEU A 40 -17.40 9.98 6.67
N HIS A 41 -17.48 11.28 6.38
CA HIS A 41 -17.50 12.36 7.37
C HIS A 41 -16.25 12.39 8.26
N LEU A 42 -15.11 11.94 7.74
CA LEU A 42 -13.80 11.93 8.39
C LEU A 42 -12.88 12.97 7.76
N LYS A 43 -11.87 13.37 8.51
CA LYS A 43 -10.77 14.24 8.08
C LYS A 43 -9.45 13.46 8.10
N PRO A 44 -8.45 13.88 7.35
CA PRO A 44 -7.11 13.27 7.44
C PRO A 44 -6.55 13.19 8.85
N SER A 45 -6.81 14.22 9.70
CA SER A 45 -6.39 14.26 11.11
C SER A 45 -7.08 13.24 12.03
N ASP A 46 -8.16 12.60 11.59
CA ASP A 46 -8.86 11.58 12.37
C ASP A 46 -8.19 10.20 12.22
N ILE A 47 -7.34 10.04 11.22
CA ILE A 47 -6.60 8.80 10.97
C ILE A 47 -5.43 8.71 11.94
N ASN A 48 -5.32 7.58 12.64
CA ASN A 48 -4.26 7.33 13.62
C ASN A 48 -3.08 6.59 12.99
N TYR A 49 -3.35 5.67 12.05
CA TYR A 49 -2.35 4.78 11.48
C TYR A 49 -2.52 4.65 9.96
N VAL A 50 -1.40 4.68 9.26
CA VAL A 50 -1.30 4.29 7.85
C VAL A 50 -0.45 3.04 7.79
N ILE A 51 -0.99 1.95 7.29
CA ILE A 51 -0.24 0.74 6.99
C ILE A 51 0.03 0.74 5.50
N ASN A 52 1.29 0.76 5.10
CA ASN A 52 1.65 0.55 3.70
C ASN A 52 2.05 -0.90 3.48
N SER A 53 1.42 -1.51 2.46
CA SER A 53 1.83 -2.84 1.99
C SER A 53 3.27 -2.80 1.54
N HIS A 54 3.64 -1.76 0.81
CA HIS A 54 4.97 -1.42 0.34
C HIS A 54 5.02 0.05 -0.12
N TYR A 55 6.20 0.55 -0.56
CA TYR A 55 6.39 1.95 -0.90
C TYR A 55 6.51 2.26 -2.39
N HIS A 56 5.84 1.50 -3.26
CA HIS A 56 5.64 1.97 -4.62
C HIS A 56 4.68 3.16 -4.63
N PHE A 57 4.90 4.07 -5.57
CA PHE A 57 4.22 5.37 -5.67
C PHE A 57 2.69 5.27 -5.66
N ASP A 58 2.14 4.16 -6.16
CA ASP A 58 0.69 3.91 -6.26
C ASP A 58 0.08 3.28 -5.00
N HIS A 59 0.89 3.01 -3.97
CA HIS A 59 0.47 2.54 -2.65
C HIS A 59 0.70 3.54 -1.54
N CYS A 60 1.61 4.49 -1.72
CA CYS A 60 2.02 5.42 -0.66
C CYS A 60 1.86 6.90 -1.02
N GLY A 61 1.48 7.24 -2.26
CA GLY A 61 1.43 8.63 -2.71
C GLY A 61 0.46 9.52 -1.93
N GLY A 62 -0.62 8.96 -1.41
CA GLY A 62 -1.58 9.69 -0.58
C GLY A 62 -1.13 9.91 0.88
N ASN A 63 -0.02 9.32 1.33
CA ASN A 63 0.48 9.48 2.71
C ASN A 63 0.71 10.94 3.07
N LYS A 64 1.10 11.78 2.12
CA LYS A 64 1.31 13.23 2.31
C LYS A 64 0.11 13.96 2.91
N HIS A 65 -1.10 13.42 2.76
CA HIS A 65 -2.31 14.00 3.33
C HIS A 65 -2.54 13.59 4.79
N LEU A 66 -1.80 12.61 5.31
CA LEU A 66 -2.00 11.97 6.61
C LEU A 66 -0.85 12.30 7.59
N THR A 67 -0.47 13.57 7.63
CA THR A 67 0.74 14.07 8.32
C THR A 67 0.76 13.86 9.84
N THR A 68 -0.39 13.54 10.45
CA THR A 68 -0.52 13.28 11.89
C THR A 68 -0.59 11.80 12.23
N ALA A 69 -0.74 10.93 11.23
CA ALA A 69 -0.81 9.49 11.42
C ALA A 69 0.59 8.88 11.62
N CYS A 70 0.66 7.81 12.41
CA CYS A 70 1.84 6.95 12.46
C CYS A 70 1.83 6.03 11.24
N THR A 71 2.93 6.00 10.50
CA THR A 71 3.08 5.13 9.33
C THR A 71 3.72 3.81 9.75
N ILE A 72 3.02 2.71 9.47
CA ILE A 72 3.45 1.34 9.78
C ILE A 72 3.88 0.66 8.48
N CYS A 73 5.08 0.09 8.47
CA CYS A 73 5.60 -0.62 7.31
C CYS A 73 6.62 -1.69 7.73
N HIS A 74 6.97 -2.56 6.81
CA HIS A 74 8.08 -3.48 7.02
C HIS A 74 9.41 -2.71 7.08
N GLU A 75 10.30 -3.09 8.02
CA GLU A 75 11.62 -2.45 8.16
C GLU A 75 12.43 -2.43 6.87
N ARG A 76 12.36 -3.53 6.07
CA ARG A 76 13.06 -3.64 4.77
C ARG A 76 12.55 -2.66 3.72
N GLU A 77 11.29 -2.21 3.79
CA GLU A 77 10.77 -1.21 2.85
C GLU A 77 11.46 0.14 3.04
N LEU A 78 11.76 0.53 4.29
CA LEU A 78 12.53 1.75 4.56
C LEU A 78 13.95 1.65 4.04
N GLU A 79 14.61 0.49 4.19
CA GLU A 79 15.96 0.24 3.66
C GLU A 79 15.98 0.35 2.13
N VAL A 80 14.99 -0.27 1.46
CA VAL A 80 14.89 -0.22 -0.01
C VAL A 80 14.58 1.20 -0.48
N CYS A 81 13.71 1.94 0.19
CA CYS A 81 13.45 3.35 -0.13
C CYS A 81 14.72 4.20 -0.14
N ALA A 82 15.67 3.92 0.74
CA ALA A 82 16.96 4.63 0.77
C ALA A 82 17.87 4.27 -0.41
N CYS A 83 17.85 3.01 -0.85
CA CYS A 83 18.75 2.50 -1.89
C CYS A 83 18.09 1.39 -2.74
N PRO A 84 17.06 1.72 -3.56
CA PRO A 84 16.42 0.73 -4.41
C PRO A 84 17.35 0.23 -5.50
N GLN A 85 17.09 -0.98 -5.99
CA GLN A 85 17.78 -1.48 -7.18
C GLN A 85 17.47 -0.60 -8.40
N PRO A 86 18.36 -0.52 -9.41
CA PRO A 86 18.14 0.34 -10.57
C PRO A 86 16.81 0.13 -11.29
N PHE A 87 16.30 -1.09 -11.33
CA PHE A 87 15.03 -1.40 -11.98
C PHE A 87 13.80 -1.07 -11.12
N GLU A 88 13.97 -0.89 -9.80
CA GLU A 88 12.90 -0.51 -8.86
C GLU A 88 12.75 1.01 -8.69
N MET A 89 13.72 1.79 -9.22
CA MET A 89 13.81 3.25 -8.99
C MET A 89 12.51 4.00 -9.30
N LEU A 90 11.76 3.59 -10.33
CA LEU A 90 10.51 4.22 -10.72
C LEU A 90 9.37 3.86 -9.75
N GLY A 91 9.32 2.64 -9.25
CA GLY A 91 8.38 2.24 -8.22
C GLY A 91 8.52 3.10 -6.96
N TYR A 92 9.73 3.26 -6.47
CA TYR A 92 10.07 4.08 -5.31
C TYR A 92 10.30 5.56 -5.64
N SER A 93 9.56 6.13 -6.56
CA SER A 93 9.77 7.52 -6.99
C SER A 93 9.10 8.55 -6.08
N ASP A 94 8.00 8.21 -5.40
CA ASP A 94 7.31 9.12 -4.50
C ASP A 94 7.91 9.06 -3.08
N LEU A 95 8.62 10.13 -2.70
CA LEU A 95 9.28 10.27 -1.40
C LEU A 95 8.83 11.54 -0.66
N THR A 96 7.63 12.02 -0.93
CA THR A 96 7.07 13.22 -0.28
C THR A 96 6.88 13.04 1.24
N PHE A 97 6.83 11.78 1.70
CA PHE A 97 6.70 11.41 3.13
C PHE A 97 7.91 10.56 3.58
N SER A 98 9.09 10.91 3.18
CA SER A 98 10.30 10.11 3.37
C SER A 98 10.64 9.85 4.84
N SER A 99 11.22 8.68 5.12
CA SER A 99 11.90 8.40 6.39
C SER A 99 13.26 9.12 6.47
N GLU A 100 13.82 9.25 7.68
CA GLU A 100 15.16 9.80 7.85
C GLU A 100 16.22 9.03 7.03
N ILE A 101 16.07 7.71 6.92
CA ILE A 101 16.97 6.85 6.13
C ILE A 101 16.95 7.22 4.65
N ALA A 102 15.78 7.55 4.10
CA ALA A 102 15.62 7.88 2.68
C ALA A 102 15.72 9.39 2.39
N GLN A 103 15.97 10.23 3.39
CA GLN A 103 15.95 11.69 3.22
C GLN A 103 16.97 12.19 2.19
N ASP A 104 18.18 11.66 2.18
CA ASP A 104 19.22 12.02 1.21
C ASP A 104 18.77 11.72 -0.23
N ARG A 105 18.06 10.60 -0.44
CA ARG A 105 17.51 10.24 -1.75
C ARG A 105 16.34 11.14 -2.11
N ALA A 106 15.46 11.45 -1.17
CA ALA A 106 14.33 12.35 -1.36
C ALA A 106 14.81 13.76 -1.79
N GLU A 107 15.82 14.31 -1.12
CA GLU A 107 16.40 15.61 -1.48
C GLU A 107 17.06 15.61 -2.88
N LYS A 108 17.70 14.52 -3.28
CA LYS A 108 18.25 14.36 -4.63
C LYS A 108 17.13 14.30 -5.68
N LEU A 109 16.05 13.58 -5.43
CA LEU A 109 14.90 13.49 -6.30
C LEU A 109 14.19 14.85 -6.40
N LYS A 110 13.98 15.54 -5.29
CA LYS A 110 13.46 16.90 -5.25
C LYS A 110 14.25 17.81 -6.16
N THR A 111 15.56 17.86 -6.01
CA THR A 111 16.45 18.71 -6.81
C THR A 111 16.38 18.35 -8.30
N ALA A 112 16.26 17.07 -8.63
CA ALA A 112 16.30 16.60 -10.02
C ALA A 112 14.95 16.68 -10.74
N LEU A 113 13.84 16.46 -10.04
CA LEU A 113 12.52 16.23 -10.63
C LEU A 113 11.52 17.35 -10.30
N ASP A 114 11.48 17.81 -9.05
CA ASP A 114 10.55 18.83 -8.59
C ASP A 114 11.13 19.66 -7.44
N PRO A 115 11.79 20.81 -7.73
CA PRO A 115 12.36 21.66 -6.70
C PRO A 115 11.37 22.25 -5.69
N GLU A 116 10.08 22.29 -6.05
CA GLU A 116 9.00 22.81 -5.19
C GLU A 116 8.36 21.70 -4.32
N LEU A 117 8.87 20.47 -4.41
CA LEU A 117 8.33 19.36 -3.65
C LEU A 117 8.52 19.56 -2.15
N ASP A 118 7.45 19.50 -1.39
CA ASP A 118 7.50 19.45 0.06
C ASP A 118 7.72 18.00 0.52
N ILE A 119 8.79 17.78 1.29
CA ILE A 119 9.12 16.51 1.88
C ILE A 119 8.85 16.59 3.38
N PHE A 120 8.04 15.67 3.90
CA PHE A 120 7.85 15.54 5.34
C PHE A 120 8.25 14.14 5.82
N THR A 121 8.63 14.03 7.09
CA THR A 121 8.98 12.76 7.72
C THR A 121 7.92 12.42 8.76
N PRO A 122 7.04 11.43 8.49
CA PRO A 122 6.06 10.98 9.47
C PRO A 122 6.73 10.23 10.61
N GLN A 123 5.97 10.01 11.67
CA GLN A 123 6.35 9.03 12.67
C GLN A 123 6.24 7.63 12.05
N PHE A 124 7.31 6.85 12.07
CA PHE A 124 7.33 5.47 11.60
C PHE A 124 7.31 4.48 12.76
N GLU A 125 6.54 3.41 12.58
CA GLU A 125 6.63 2.17 13.33
C GLU A 125 6.99 1.04 12.36
N THR A 126 8.16 0.45 12.54
CA THR A 126 8.59 -0.66 11.70
C THR A 126 8.20 -1.99 12.33
N VAL A 127 7.79 -2.90 11.49
CA VAL A 127 7.34 -4.23 11.87
C VAL A 127 8.02 -5.30 11.03
N SER A 128 8.10 -6.52 11.53
CA SER A 128 8.61 -7.69 10.81
C SER A 128 7.87 -8.95 11.26
N GLY A 129 7.78 -9.93 10.39
CA GLY A 129 7.02 -11.15 10.64
C GLY A 129 5.50 -10.98 10.50
N ASP A 130 4.78 -12.11 10.58
CA ASP A 130 3.32 -12.12 10.64
C ASP A 130 2.87 -11.69 12.03
N GLN A 131 1.95 -10.71 12.12
CA GLN A 131 1.50 -10.20 13.41
C GLN A 131 0.10 -9.60 13.41
N GLU A 132 -0.53 -9.60 14.57
CA GLU A 132 -1.79 -8.92 14.84
C GLU A 132 -1.50 -7.49 15.30
N MET A 133 -1.92 -6.49 14.51
CA MET A 133 -1.71 -5.07 14.80
C MET A 133 -2.78 -4.51 15.74
N ALA A 134 -3.98 -4.99 15.60
CA ALA A 134 -5.12 -4.72 16.47
C ALA A 134 -6.02 -5.94 16.43
N LYS A 135 -6.94 -6.07 17.38
CA LYS A 135 -7.82 -7.23 17.44
C LYS A 135 -8.54 -7.49 16.10
N GLY A 136 -8.20 -8.60 15.45
CA GLY A 136 -8.74 -9.00 14.16
C GLY A 136 -8.16 -8.26 12.95
N LEU A 137 -7.09 -7.48 13.12
CA LEU A 137 -6.33 -6.87 12.04
C LEU A 137 -4.94 -7.48 11.99
N TRP A 138 -4.66 -8.26 10.97
CA TRP A 138 -3.43 -9.04 10.80
C TRP A 138 -2.61 -8.56 9.61
N LEU A 139 -1.30 -8.48 9.77
CA LEU A 139 -0.34 -8.31 8.69
C LEU A 139 0.39 -9.63 8.46
N PHE A 140 0.53 -10.00 7.18
CA PHE A 140 1.26 -11.17 6.74
C PHE A 140 2.37 -10.75 5.79
N GLU A 141 3.62 -11.13 6.11
CA GLU A 141 4.72 -10.95 5.16
C GLU A 141 4.46 -11.72 3.88
N THR A 142 4.48 -11.00 2.76
CA THR A 142 4.30 -11.56 1.41
C THR A 142 5.34 -10.98 0.46
N PRO A 143 6.66 -11.19 0.77
CA PRO A 143 7.75 -10.63 -0.01
C PRO A 143 7.78 -11.21 -1.43
N GLY A 144 8.48 -10.50 -2.32
CA GLY A 144 8.73 -10.92 -3.68
C GLY A 144 8.42 -9.86 -4.70
N HIS A 145 7.26 -9.18 -4.61
CA HIS A 145 7.00 -7.96 -5.36
C HIS A 145 8.00 -6.87 -4.91
N THR A 146 8.06 -6.62 -3.62
CA THR A 146 9.14 -5.90 -2.94
C THR A 146 9.72 -6.74 -1.81
N ALA A 147 10.83 -6.28 -1.20
CA ALA A 147 11.52 -7.02 -0.14
C ALA A 147 10.75 -7.07 1.18
N GLY A 148 9.97 -6.04 1.48
CA GLY A 148 9.21 -5.89 2.72
C GLY A 148 7.70 -5.83 2.53
N HIS A 149 7.18 -6.46 1.48
CA HIS A 149 5.76 -6.42 1.15
C HIS A 149 4.90 -7.10 2.22
N TYR A 150 3.76 -6.45 2.55
CA TYR A 150 2.71 -7.00 3.40
C TYR A 150 1.37 -7.15 2.68
N SER A 151 0.68 -8.22 3.00
CA SER A 151 -0.77 -8.36 2.80
C SER A 151 -1.48 -8.20 4.14
N MET A 152 -2.75 -7.78 4.12
CA MET A 152 -3.51 -7.51 5.34
C MET A 152 -4.81 -8.32 5.39
N MET A 153 -5.13 -8.90 6.54
CA MET A 153 -6.43 -9.53 6.77
C MET A 153 -7.20 -8.79 7.87
N VAL A 154 -8.50 -8.60 7.63
CA VAL A 154 -9.41 -8.00 8.61
C VAL A 154 -10.53 -8.99 8.90
N GLU A 155 -10.68 -9.34 10.18
CA GLU A 155 -11.82 -10.11 10.67
C GLU A 155 -13.03 -9.19 10.85
N LEU A 156 -14.16 -9.58 10.29
CA LEU A 156 -15.40 -8.82 10.36
C LEU A 156 -16.45 -9.58 11.17
N LYS A 157 -17.31 -8.82 11.84
CA LYS A 157 -18.29 -9.41 12.75
C LYS A 157 -19.38 -10.21 12.01
N ASN A 158 -19.82 -9.72 10.86
CA ASN A 158 -21.01 -10.21 10.17
C ASN A 158 -20.72 -10.82 8.80
N ARG A 159 -19.45 -11.03 8.46
CA ARG A 159 -19.05 -11.68 7.21
C ARG A 159 -17.72 -12.41 7.37
N ARG A 160 -17.33 -13.12 6.32
CA ARG A 160 -16.01 -13.74 6.19
C ARG A 160 -14.90 -12.71 6.34
N PRO A 161 -13.73 -13.08 6.90
CA PRO A 161 -12.56 -12.19 6.88
C PRO A 161 -12.23 -11.71 5.46
N MET A 162 -11.68 -10.51 5.37
CA MET A 162 -11.23 -9.92 4.10
C MET A 162 -9.70 -9.95 4.09
N LEU A 163 -9.11 -10.58 3.06
CA LEU A 163 -7.67 -10.66 2.85
C LEU A 163 -7.27 -9.81 1.65
N PHE A 164 -6.69 -8.65 1.94
CA PHE A 164 -6.15 -7.71 0.96
C PHE A 164 -4.78 -8.18 0.52
N THR A 165 -4.66 -8.57 -0.74
CA THR A 165 -3.43 -9.15 -1.29
C THR A 165 -2.36 -8.12 -1.56
N ALA A 166 -2.73 -6.86 -1.73
CA ALA A 166 -1.91 -5.83 -2.32
C ALA A 166 -1.19 -6.38 -3.57
N ASP A 167 0.08 -6.10 -3.77
CA ASP A 167 0.80 -6.46 -4.99
C ASP A 167 1.47 -7.83 -4.97
N ALA A 168 1.29 -8.58 -3.88
CA ALA A 168 1.62 -10.01 -3.91
C ALA A 168 0.73 -10.79 -4.90
N CYS A 169 -0.51 -10.29 -5.17
CA CYS A 169 -1.40 -10.84 -6.18
C CYS A 169 -2.30 -9.76 -6.78
N TYR A 170 -2.12 -9.44 -8.05
CA TYR A 170 -2.82 -8.34 -8.73
C TYR A 170 -4.30 -8.61 -9.01
N SER A 171 -4.67 -9.86 -9.32
CA SER A 171 -6.01 -10.18 -9.78
C SER A 171 -6.45 -11.59 -9.39
N GLN A 172 -7.76 -11.83 -9.44
CA GLN A 172 -8.33 -13.16 -9.28
C GLN A 172 -7.71 -14.16 -10.26
N LYS A 173 -7.56 -13.75 -11.50
CA LYS A 173 -6.97 -14.59 -12.56
C LYS A 173 -5.50 -14.94 -12.25
N SER A 174 -4.75 -13.99 -11.68
CA SER A 174 -3.38 -14.25 -11.23
C SER A 174 -3.33 -15.31 -10.13
N MET A 175 -4.27 -15.26 -9.18
CA MET A 175 -4.39 -16.25 -8.12
C MET A 175 -4.78 -17.63 -8.66
N GLU A 176 -5.76 -17.70 -9.54
CA GLU A 176 -6.23 -18.96 -10.16
C GLU A 176 -5.12 -19.65 -10.96
N MET A 177 -4.33 -18.88 -11.68
CA MET A 177 -3.24 -19.37 -12.54
C MET A 177 -1.89 -19.51 -11.80
N MET A 178 -1.81 -19.09 -10.55
CA MET A 178 -0.56 -18.96 -9.78
C MET A 178 0.51 -18.17 -10.54
N CYS A 179 0.10 -17.06 -11.17
CA CYS A 179 0.96 -16.18 -11.95
C CYS A 179 1.35 -14.95 -11.14
N ILE A 180 2.64 -14.69 -11.07
CA ILE A 180 3.17 -13.47 -10.46
C ILE A 180 3.12 -12.29 -11.44
N SER A 181 3.15 -11.07 -10.91
CA SER A 181 3.33 -9.83 -11.66
C SER A 181 4.65 -9.87 -12.45
N SER A 182 4.71 -9.17 -13.59
CA SER A 182 5.97 -8.94 -14.30
C SER A 182 6.91 -7.98 -13.57
N PHE A 183 6.36 -7.19 -12.67
CA PHE A 183 7.10 -6.27 -11.81
C PHE A 183 7.30 -6.93 -10.43
N HIS A 184 8.49 -7.45 -10.20
CA HIS A 184 8.84 -8.15 -8.96
C HIS A 184 10.36 -8.10 -8.73
N LEU A 185 10.75 -8.12 -7.46
CA LEU A 185 12.14 -8.21 -7.04
C LEU A 185 12.64 -9.67 -7.07
N ASP A 186 11.84 -10.57 -6.49
CA ASP A 186 12.19 -12.01 -6.34
C ASP A 186 11.02 -12.89 -6.80
N PRO A 187 11.14 -13.57 -7.96
CA PRO A 187 10.08 -14.41 -8.49
C PRO A 187 9.80 -15.64 -7.61
N ILE A 188 10.80 -16.18 -6.93
CA ILE A 188 10.60 -17.36 -6.08
C ILE A 188 9.83 -16.97 -4.83
N ALA A 189 10.24 -15.89 -4.15
CA ALA A 189 9.50 -15.35 -3.01
C ALA A 189 8.07 -14.96 -3.40
N SER A 190 7.86 -14.37 -4.59
CA SER A 190 6.51 -14.03 -5.09
C SER A 190 5.61 -15.26 -5.23
N VAL A 191 6.13 -16.37 -5.76
CA VAL A 191 5.35 -17.63 -5.85
C VAL A 191 5.02 -18.18 -4.46
N GLU A 192 5.97 -18.16 -3.52
CA GLU A 192 5.72 -18.61 -2.15
C GLU A 192 4.69 -17.70 -1.44
N SER A 193 4.72 -16.40 -1.70
CA SER A 193 3.72 -15.45 -1.21
C SER A 193 2.32 -15.72 -1.77
N LEU A 194 2.20 -16.05 -3.07
CA LEU A 194 0.91 -16.47 -3.65
C LEU A 194 0.36 -17.74 -2.97
N LYS A 195 1.22 -18.75 -2.73
CA LYS A 195 0.82 -19.98 -2.02
C LYS A 195 0.36 -19.64 -0.60
N LYS A 196 1.13 -18.82 0.13
CA LYS A 196 0.78 -18.36 1.47
C LYS A 196 -0.59 -17.67 1.51
N LEU A 197 -0.87 -16.77 0.56
CA LEU A 197 -2.16 -16.08 0.46
C LEU A 197 -3.31 -17.05 0.21
N LYS A 198 -3.11 -18.04 -0.67
CA LYS A 198 -4.09 -19.10 -0.93
C LYS A 198 -4.36 -19.92 0.32
N ASP A 199 -3.32 -20.37 1.00
CA ASP A 199 -3.43 -21.16 2.23
C ASP A 199 -4.11 -20.36 3.35
N LEU A 200 -3.81 -19.07 3.49
CA LEU A 200 -4.47 -18.18 4.45
C LEU A 200 -5.96 -18.00 4.13
N ALA A 201 -6.30 -17.78 2.86
CA ALA A 201 -7.69 -17.66 2.44
C ALA A 201 -8.49 -18.94 2.73
N GLU A 202 -7.92 -20.10 2.44
CA GLU A 202 -8.55 -21.41 2.75
C GLU A 202 -8.66 -21.64 4.26
N LYS A 203 -7.59 -21.41 5.01
CA LYS A 203 -7.54 -21.64 6.47
C LYS A 203 -8.53 -20.77 7.24
N HIS A 204 -8.69 -19.53 6.85
CA HIS A 204 -9.55 -18.55 7.54
C HIS A 204 -10.91 -18.37 6.88
N ASP A 205 -11.21 -19.11 5.80
CA ASP A 205 -12.38 -18.88 4.94
C ASP A 205 -12.48 -17.41 4.52
N ALA A 206 -11.33 -16.78 4.18
CA ALA A 206 -11.25 -15.36 3.88
C ALA A 206 -11.57 -15.08 2.40
N GLU A 207 -12.20 -13.93 2.16
CA GLU A 207 -12.42 -13.39 0.82
C GLU A 207 -11.22 -12.57 0.38
N LEU A 208 -10.68 -12.86 -0.82
CA LEU A 208 -9.51 -12.15 -1.38
C LEU A 208 -9.93 -10.84 -2.03
N PHE A 209 -9.19 -9.77 -1.72
CA PHE A 209 -9.31 -8.45 -2.34
C PHE A 209 -8.02 -8.12 -3.08
N TYR A 210 -8.14 -7.88 -4.39
CA TYR A 210 -7.03 -7.64 -5.30
C TYR A 210 -6.83 -6.15 -5.57
N SER A 211 -5.57 -5.71 -5.66
CA SER A 211 -5.21 -4.30 -5.84
C SER A 211 -5.42 -3.80 -7.28
N HIS A 212 -5.10 -4.63 -8.26
CA HIS A 212 -5.05 -4.25 -9.68
C HIS A 212 -5.98 -5.08 -10.57
N ASP A 213 -7.16 -5.45 -10.05
CA ASP A 213 -8.12 -6.27 -10.78
C ASP A 213 -9.30 -5.42 -11.30
N PRO A 214 -9.30 -5.03 -12.58
CA PRO A 214 -10.39 -4.25 -13.15
C PRO A 214 -11.71 -5.03 -13.23
N ASP A 215 -11.66 -6.36 -13.22
CA ASP A 215 -12.84 -7.22 -13.35
C ASP A 215 -13.58 -7.32 -12.00
N THR A 216 -12.86 -7.47 -10.89
CA THR A 216 -13.46 -7.58 -9.55
C THR A 216 -13.67 -6.22 -8.86
N PHE A 217 -12.90 -5.18 -9.22
CA PHE A 217 -12.99 -3.86 -8.59
C PHE A 217 -14.40 -3.23 -8.60
N PRO A 218 -15.23 -3.35 -9.67
CA PRO A 218 -16.61 -2.85 -9.68
C PRO A 218 -17.52 -3.48 -8.62
N GLU A 219 -17.23 -4.71 -8.19
CA GLU A 219 -18.02 -5.48 -7.23
C GLU A 219 -17.76 -5.07 -5.78
N TYR A 220 -16.62 -4.43 -5.49
CA TYR A 220 -16.28 -3.98 -4.15
C TYR A 220 -17.17 -2.83 -3.68
N VAL A 221 -17.59 -2.87 -2.43
CA VAL A 221 -18.32 -1.77 -1.79
C VAL A 221 -17.40 -0.57 -1.62
N LYS A 222 -17.81 0.59 -2.14
CA LYS A 222 -17.06 1.84 -2.06
C LYS A 222 -17.70 2.80 -1.07
N ALA A 223 -16.89 3.70 -0.52
CA ALA A 223 -17.38 4.75 0.37
C ALA A 223 -18.54 5.54 -0.26
N PRO A 224 -19.61 5.87 0.51
CA PRO A 224 -19.73 5.71 1.97
C PRO A 224 -20.23 4.33 2.43
N GLY A 225 -20.41 3.36 1.55
CA GLY A 225 -20.72 1.98 1.94
C GLY A 225 -19.55 1.35 2.72
N PHE A 226 -19.81 0.29 3.46
CA PHE A 226 -18.82 -0.42 4.26
C PHE A 226 -19.17 -1.90 4.43
N TYR A 227 -18.18 -2.68 4.79
CA TYR A 227 -18.33 -4.06 5.22
C TYR A 227 -18.32 -4.15 6.75
N SER A 228 -19.06 -5.09 7.35
CA SER A 228 -19.16 -5.23 8.83
C SER A 228 -19.18 -6.68 9.30
#